data_925306ded33fdc2a6715feedd94f7bd2
#
_entry.id   925306ded33fdc2a6715feedd94f7bd2
#
_cell.length_a   1.000
_cell.length_b   1.000
_cell.length_c   1.000
_cell.angle_alpha   90.00
_cell.angle_beta   90.00
_cell.angle_gamma   90.00
#
_symmetry.space_group_name_H-M   'P 1'
#
loop_
_entity.id
_entity.type
_entity.pdbx_description
1 polymer ?
#
loop_
_entity_poly.entity_id
_entity_poly.type
_entity_poly.pdbx_seq_one_letter_code
_entity_poly.pdbx_strand_id
1 'polypeptide(L)'
;IEQELQKQQQIEAKRAEEMPLFDMADTDSVKLSKANTRFGEFAQGAFGEEKKVKLENELMTLELSTKGAKVCQVILKEYQNYKKEPLALISEGDNRFSIDLMTYSNRHISSEDLNFQVSQQTDSSVVLSVPTEGGSLDFCYTLPANSYMVDFDVKLNNLDGVLKNSGALRTNWEMSIVQQEKGRTFEGRYAQIYYYSREEGLDELDEMSDDKVEVEENDLRWIAFKDQYFSSILIADGVICSTDLKSKVERSDSSKYLKYYEANFDLPMKQGASEVNARYFFGPNHYRLLKSYDENLSGDDKLNLKQVVSLGWFIFRWVNQLFTIPLFNLLGDF
;
A
#
# COMPACT_ATOMS: atom_id res chain seq x y z
N ILE A 1 31.65 18.47 7.61
CA ILE A 1 31.31 19.47 6.58
C ILE A 1 30.44 18.82 5.49
N GLU A 2 30.86 17.70 4.89
CA GLU A 2 30.03 17.00 3.86
C GLU A 2 28.70 16.47 4.40
N GLN A 3 28.70 15.88 5.58
CA GLN A 3 27.47 15.41 6.24
C GLN A 3 26.51 16.53 6.68
N GLU A 4 27.06 17.70 7.06
CA GLU A 4 26.27 18.89 7.36
C GLU A 4 25.68 19.52 6.09
N LEU A 5 26.43 19.51 4.99
CA LEU A 5 25.97 20.00 3.69
C LEU A 5 24.82 19.11 3.14
N GLN A 6 24.97 17.79 3.26
CA GLN A 6 23.91 16.83 2.89
C GLN A 6 22.66 16.99 3.76
N LYS A 7 22.83 17.23 5.05
CA LYS A 7 21.71 17.45 5.98
C LYS A 7 21.01 18.78 5.71
N GLN A 8 21.74 19.83 5.37
CA GLN A 8 21.16 21.10 4.93
C GLN A 8 20.44 20.98 3.60
N GLN A 9 20.99 20.26 2.62
CA GLN A 9 20.33 19.99 1.35
C GLN A 9 19.03 19.18 1.53
N GLN A 10 19.02 18.20 2.42
CA GLN A 10 17.80 17.44 2.76
C GLN A 10 16.75 18.30 3.48
N ILE A 11 17.17 19.22 4.36
CA ILE A 11 16.26 20.15 5.05
C ILE A 11 15.68 21.18 4.07
N GLU A 12 16.51 21.68 3.14
CA GLU A 12 16.06 22.61 2.10
C GLU A 12 15.15 21.94 1.09
N ALA A 13 15.44 20.68 0.70
CA ALA A 13 14.57 19.88 -0.15
C ALA A 13 13.20 19.64 0.52
N LYS A 14 13.17 19.20 1.79
CA LYS A 14 11.93 19.05 2.56
C LYS A 14 11.14 20.35 2.71
N ARG A 15 11.82 21.48 2.96
CA ARG A 15 11.15 22.81 3.01
C ARG A 15 10.60 23.25 1.67
N ALA A 16 11.27 22.90 0.56
CA ALA A 16 10.77 23.17 -0.78
C ALA A 16 9.54 22.31 -1.13
N GLU A 17 9.46 21.10 -0.57
CA GLU A 17 8.29 20.20 -0.69
C GLU A 17 7.09 20.70 0.14
N GLU A 18 7.32 21.36 1.27
CA GLU A 18 6.26 21.89 2.16
C GLU A 18 5.70 23.25 1.69
N MET A 19 6.36 23.95 0.77
CA MET A 19 5.84 25.23 0.26
C MET A 19 4.81 24.99 -0.85
N PRO A 20 3.63 25.63 -0.77
CA PRO A 20 2.65 25.53 -1.84
C PRO A 20 3.27 25.96 -3.17
N LEU A 21 3.07 25.13 -4.21
CA LEU A 21 3.61 25.40 -5.56
C LEU A 21 3.12 26.74 -6.11
N PHE A 22 1.90 27.14 -5.75
CA PHE A 22 1.25 28.37 -6.22
C PHE A 22 0.98 29.31 -5.07
N ASP A 23 1.26 30.59 -5.29
CA ASP A 23 0.83 31.66 -4.40
C ASP A 23 -0.56 32.17 -4.79
N MET A 24 -1.30 32.73 -3.82
CA MET A 24 -2.62 33.31 -4.10
C MET A 24 -2.58 34.47 -5.11
N ALA A 25 -1.45 35.14 -5.23
CA ALA A 25 -1.23 36.26 -6.16
C ALA A 25 -0.76 35.81 -7.55
N ASP A 26 -0.47 34.52 -7.76
CA ASP A 26 0.01 34.01 -9.05
C ASP A 26 -1.09 34.09 -10.11
N THR A 27 -0.76 34.69 -11.24
CA THR A 27 -1.62 34.64 -12.43
C THR A 27 -1.57 33.23 -13.04
N ASP A 28 -2.56 32.86 -13.87
CA ASP A 28 -2.61 31.56 -14.53
C ASP A 28 -1.35 31.27 -15.37
N SER A 29 -0.79 32.30 -15.99
CA SER A 29 0.49 32.19 -16.73
C SER A 29 1.67 31.87 -15.82
N VAL A 30 1.72 32.47 -14.63
CA VAL A 30 2.78 32.21 -13.62
C VAL A 30 2.63 30.79 -13.05
N LYS A 31 1.40 30.39 -12.73
CA LYS A 31 1.08 29.02 -12.27
C LYS A 31 1.51 27.97 -13.29
N LEU A 32 1.17 28.17 -14.55
CA LEU A 32 1.58 27.28 -15.64
C LEU A 32 3.12 27.20 -15.78
N SER A 33 3.78 28.35 -15.70
CA SER A 33 5.25 28.39 -15.74
C SER A 33 5.90 27.62 -14.58
N LYS A 34 5.39 27.79 -13.35
CA LYS A 34 5.85 27.05 -12.17
C LYS A 34 5.62 25.55 -12.32
N ALA A 35 4.42 25.16 -12.78
CA ALA A 35 4.06 23.76 -13.02
C ALA A 35 4.98 23.11 -14.08
N ASN A 36 5.21 23.79 -15.21
CA ASN A 36 6.12 23.32 -16.26
C ASN A 36 7.56 23.19 -15.75
N THR A 37 8.02 24.12 -14.92
CA THR A 37 9.36 24.05 -14.34
C THR A 37 9.52 22.84 -13.43
N ARG A 38 8.54 22.55 -12.58
CA ARG A 38 8.60 21.45 -11.61
C ARG A 38 8.29 20.09 -12.26
N PHE A 39 7.21 19.98 -13.01
CA PHE A 39 6.66 18.72 -13.49
C PHE A 39 6.90 18.45 -14.98
N GLY A 40 7.33 19.44 -15.77
CA GLY A 40 7.57 19.27 -17.21
C GLY A 40 6.32 18.75 -17.91
N GLU A 41 6.44 17.60 -18.55
CA GLU A 41 5.38 16.96 -19.33
C GLU A 41 4.14 16.61 -18.47
N PHE A 42 4.32 16.45 -17.15
CA PHE A 42 3.26 16.18 -16.18
C PHE A 42 2.65 17.46 -15.55
N ALA A 43 2.94 18.63 -16.10
CA ALA A 43 2.48 19.93 -15.53
C ALA A 43 0.97 20.03 -15.33
N GLN A 44 0.16 19.30 -16.12
CA GLN A 44 -1.29 19.22 -15.93
C GLN A 44 -1.68 18.62 -14.57
N GLY A 45 -0.87 17.73 -14.04
CA GLY A 45 -1.07 17.16 -12.71
C GLY A 45 -0.83 18.14 -11.54
N ALA A 46 -0.26 19.33 -11.81
CA ALA A 46 -0.14 20.38 -10.80
C ALA A 46 -1.48 21.06 -10.48
N PHE A 47 -2.47 20.90 -11.34
CA PHE A 47 -3.76 21.58 -11.25
C PHE A 47 -4.89 20.63 -10.82
N GLY A 48 -5.94 21.20 -10.29
CA GLY A 48 -7.13 20.49 -9.82
C GLY A 48 -7.22 20.44 -8.32
N GLU A 49 -8.41 20.14 -7.84
CA GLU A 49 -8.69 19.94 -6.41
C GLU A 49 -8.73 18.44 -6.12
N GLU A 50 -8.29 18.08 -4.93
CA GLU A 50 -8.42 16.72 -4.44
C GLU A 50 -9.90 16.33 -4.35
N LYS A 51 -10.23 15.17 -4.94
CA LYS A 51 -11.55 14.56 -4.85
C LYS A 51 -11.41 13.14 -4.36
N LYS A 52 -12.44 12.62 -3.73
CA LYS A 52 -12.53 11.23 -3.34
C LYS A 52 -13.43 10.47 -4.29
N VAL A 53 -12.99 9.29 -4.69
CA VAL A 53 -13.72 8.38 -5.56
C VAL A 53 -13.97 7.09 -4.79
N LYS A 54 -15.23 6.68 -4.72
CA LYS A 54 -15.65 5.49 -3.99
C LYS A 54 -15.87 4.33 -4.95
N LEU A 55 -15.34 3.15 -4.60
CA LEU A 55 -15.73 1.84 -5.09
C LEU A 55 -16.27 1.02 -3.93
N GLU A 56 -17.21 0.14 -4.21
CA GLU A 56 -17.91 -0.61 -3.16
C GLU A 56 -18.35 -1.97 -3.67
N ASN A 57 -18.19 -2.99 -2.84
CA ASN A 57 -18.79 -4.30 -3.03
C ASN A 57 -19.49 -4.77 -1.74
N GLU A 58 -19.89 -6.02 -1.66
CA GLU A 58 -20.60 -6.59 -0.50
C GLU A 58 -19.72 -6.60 0.75
N LEU A 59 -18.40 -6.72 0.62
CA LEU A 59 -17.45 -6.95 1.71
C LEU A 59 -16.77 -5.68 2.21
N MET A 60 -16.53 -4.72 1.32
CA MET A 60 -15.79 -3.51 1.68
C MET A 60 -16.18 -2.28 0.89
N THR A 61 -15.87 -1.12 1.46
CA THR A 61 -15.85 0.18 0.81
C THR A 61 -14.40 0.61 0.65
N LEU A 62 -14.02 1.03 -0.55
CA LEU A 62 -12.71 1.54 -0.93
C LEU A 62 -12.86 2.98 -1.39
N GLU A 63 -12.16 3.92 -0.76
CA GLU A 63 -12.06 5.29 -1.26
C GLU A 63 -10.65 5.58 -1.77
N LEU A 64 -10.60 6.22 -2.91
CA LEU A 64 -9.38 6.68 -3.58
C LEU A 64 -9.32 8.20 -3.57
N SER A 65 -8.16 8.77 -3.27
CA SER A 65 -7.91 10.19 -3.46
C SER A 65 -7.41 10.44 -4.88
N THR A 66 -7.91 11.48 -5.55
CA THR A 66 -7.31 11.94 -6.81
C THR A 66 -5.95 12.59 -6.61
N LYS A 67 -5.59 13.02 -5.41
CA LYS A 67 -4.24 13.44 -5.07
C LYS A 67 -3.35 12.22 -4.86
N GLY A 68 -2.41 12.03 -5.78
CA GLY A 68 -1.53 10.85 -5.80
C GLY A 68 -2.20 9.56 -6.29
N ALA A 69 -3.49 9.60 -6.67
CA ALA A 69 -4.28 8.45 -7.11
C ALA A 69 -4.21 7.25 -6.15
N LYS A 70 -4.19 7.48 -4.84
CA LYS A 70 -3.93 6.48 -3.80
C LYS A 70 -5.18 6.06 -3.04
N VAL A 71 -5.13 4.87 -2.44
CA VAL A 71 -6.13 4.42 -1.47
C VAL A 71 -6.04 5.30 -0.23
N CYS A 72 -7.14 5.96 0.16
CA CYS A 72 -7.20 6.82 1.33
C CYS A 72 -8.15 6.29 2.42
N GLN A 73 -9.07 5.37 2.09
CA GLN A 73 -9.90 4.71 3.08
C GLN A 73 -10.27 3.29 2.64
N VAL A 74 -10.27 2.36 3.60
CA VAL A 74 -10.80 1.00 3.44
C VAL A 74 -11.62 0.65 4.66
N ILE A 75 -12.92 0.36 4.47
CA ILE A 75 -13.84 -0.07 5.53
C ILE A 75 -14.29 -1.49 5.22
N LEU A 76 -14.09 -2.42 6.16
CA LEU A 76 -14.57 -3.79 6.08
C LEU A 76 -15.97 -3.90 6.69
N LYS A 77 -16.99 -4.18 5.88
CA LYS A 77 -18.41 -4.07 6.26
C LYS A 77 -18.87 -5.08 7.30
N GLU A 78 -18.26 -6.27 7.33
CA GLU A 78 -18.65 -7.35 8.24
C GLU A 78 -17.92 -7.28 9.59
N TYR A 79 -17.03 -6.31 9.79
CA TYR A 79 -16.16 -6.23 10.96
C TYR A 79 -16.36 -4.92 11.71
N GLN A 80 -16.11 -4.99 13.01
CA GLN A 80 -16.12 -3.86 13.92
C GLN A 80 -14.84 -3.84 14.76
N ASN A 81 -14.38 -2.64 15.11
CA ASN A 81 -13.29 -2.47 16.07
C ASN A 81 -13.78 -2.69 17.51
N TYR A 82 -12.87 -2.63 18.48
CA TYR A 82 -13.20 -2.82 19.91
C TYR A 82 -14.18 -1.80 20.48
N LYS A 83 -14.41 -0.67 19.80
CA LYS A 83 -15.41 0.35 20.16
C LYS A 83 -16.77 0.08 19.53
N LYS A 84 -16.91 -1.01 18.76
CA LYS A 84 -18.09 -1.37 17.96
C LYS A 84 -18.41 -0.38 16.83
N GLU A 85 -17.41 0.31 16.35
CA GLU A 85 -17.47 1.12 15.14
C GLU A 85 -17.14 0.26 13.92
N PRO A 86 -17.60 0.60 12.69
CA PRO A 86 -17.16 -0.08 11.48
C PRO A 86 -15.63 -0.15 11.42
N LEU A 87 -15.09 -1.31 11.07
CA LEU A 87 -13.65 -1.51 11.02
C LEU A 87 -13.06 -0.77 9.82
N ALA A 88 -12.38 0.34 10.08
CA ALA A 88 -11.58 1.05 9.10
C ALA A 88 -10.14 0.48 9.15
N LEU A 89 -9.80 -0.32 8.14
CA LEU A 89 -8.44 -0.85 7.99
C LEU A 89 -7.46 0.25 7.59
N ILE A 90 -7.93 1.20 6.78
CA ILE A 90 -7.23 2.42 6.40
C ILE A 90 -8.20 3.58 6.59
N SER A 91 -7.75 4.65 7.25
CA SER A 91 -8.44 5.93 7.33
C SER A 91 -7.61 7.03 6.70
N GLU A 92 -8.22 8.19 6.50
CA GLU A 92 -7.53 9.34 5.91
C GLU A 92 -6.26 9.72 6.69
N GLY A 93 -5.14 9.82 5.95
CA GLY A 93 -3.84 10.11 6.52
C GLY A 93 -3.07 8.89 7.04
N ASP A 94 -3.70 7.72 7.13
CA ASP A 94 -3.04 6.50 7.64
C ASP A 94 -2.21 5.79 6.55
N ASN A 95 -2.44 6.07 5.26
CA ASN A 95 -1.79 5.42 4.14
C ASN A 95 -1.21 6.44 3.16
N ARG A 96 0.04 6.24 2.78
CA ARG A 96 0.74 6.94 1.70
C ARG A 96 1.23 5.92 0.68
N PHE A 97 1.06 6.24 -0.57
CA PHE A 97 1.55 5.43 -1.67
C PHE A 97 2.00 6.36 -2.79
N SER A 98 3.19 6.15 -3.29
CA SER A 98 3.71 6.91 -4.42
C SER A 98 4.56 6.06 -5.36
N ILE A 99 4.59 6.46 -6.60
CA ILE A 99 5.48 5.96 -7.63
C ILE A 99 6.37 7.10 -8.08
N ASP A 100 7.68 6.86 -8.06
CA ASP A 100 8.67 7.82 -8.50
C ASP A 100 8.99 7.62 -9.99
N LEU A 101 8.87 8.71 -10.73
CA LEU A 101 9.12 8.77 -12.17
C LEU A 101 10.34 9.62 -12.46
N MET A 102 11.22 9.12 -13.34
CA MET A 102 12.37 9.84 -13.83
C MET A 102 12.19 10.18 -15.31
N THR A 103 12.21 11.48 -15.65
CA THR A 103 12.10 11.90 -17.05
C THR A 103 13.46 11.96 -17.75
N TYR A 104 13.46 11.96 -19.10
CA TYR A 104 14.69 12.23 -19.87
C TYR A 104 15.25 13.64 -19.64
N SER A 105 14.41 14.58 -19.22
CA SER A 105 14.83 15.93 -18.82
C SER A 105 15.42 16.00 -17.39
N ASN A 106 15.70 14.82 -16.77
CA ASN A 106 16.27 14.66 -15.42
C ASN A 106 15.36 15.25 -14.31
N ARG A 107 14.06 15.24 -14.49
CA ARG A 107 13.11 15.56 -13.41
C ARG A 107 12.73 14.32 -12.64
N HIS A 108 12.75 14.45 -11.33
CA HIS A 108 12.15 13.51 -10.39
C HIS A 108 10.71 13.96 -10.13
N ILE A 109 9.75 13.09 -10.36
CA ILE A 109 8.32 13.35 -10.16
C ILE A 109 7.76 12.23 -9.32
N SER A 110 7.22 12.56 -8.15
CA SER A 110 6.45 11.62 -7.35
C SER A 110 4.97 11.71 -7.72
N SER A 111 4.32 10.56 -7.88
CA SER A 111 2.90 10.53 -8.18
C SER A 111 2.05 11.20 -7.10
N GLU A 112 2.49 11.21 -5.82
CA GLU A 112 1.77 11.86 -4.73
C GLU A 112 1.67 13.39 -4.89
N ASP A 113 2.57 14.00 -5.66
CA ASP A 113 2.55 15.43 -5.96
C ASP A 113 1.53 15.81 -7.04
N LEU A 114 1.00 14.83 -7.77
CA LEU A 114 0.12 15.04 -8.91
C LEU A 114 -1.37 14.92 -8.51
N ASN A 115 -2.20 15.77 -9.11
CA ASN A 115 -3.65 15.65 -9.07
C ASN A 115 -4.11 14.90 -10.31
N PHE A 116 -4.65 13.73 -10.11
CA PHE A 116 -5.21 12.90 -11.16
C PHE A 116 -6.66 13.31 -11.44
N GLN A 117 -7.11 13.06 -12.65
CA GLN A 117 -8.49 13.26 -13.07
C GLN A 117 -9.16 11.90 -13.23
N VAL A 118 -10.43 11.81 -12.89
CA VAL A 118 -11.24 10.62 -13.19
C VAL A 118 -11.48 10.60 -14.70
N SER A 119 -10.83 9.69 -15.42
CA SER A 119 -10.99 9.53 -16.85
C SER A 119 -12.11 8.56 -17.21
N GLN A 120 -12.26 7.50 -16.39
CA GLN A 120 -13.32 6.50 -16.52
C GLN A 120 -13.74 6.02 -15.13
N GLN A 121 -15.04 5.76 -14.96
CA GLN A 121 -15.57 5.18 -13.72
C GLN A 121 -16.78 4.31 -14.03
N THR A 122 -16.82 3.14 -13.38
CA THR A 122 -17.97 2.24 -13.33
C THR A 122 -18.32 1.94 -11.87
N ASP A 123 -19.27 1.06 -11.61
CA ASP A 123 -19.62 0.65 -10.24
C ASP A 123 -18.47 -0.09 -9.55
N SER A 124 -17.62 -0.80 -10.30
CA SER A 124 -16.54 -1.64 -9.78
C SER A 124 -15.14 -1.20 -10.18
N SER A 125 -14.98 -0.18 -11.02
CA SER A 125 -13.66 0.24 -11.49
C SER A 125 -13.55 1.74 -11.68
N VAL A 126 -12.32 2.25 -11.59
CA VAL A 126 -11.99 3.64 -11.89
C VAL A 126 -10.60 3.74 -12.51
N VAL A 127 -10.46 4.65 -13.45
CA VAL A 127 -9.19 5.07 -14.03
C VAL A 127 -8.93 6.52 -13.62
N LEU A 128 -7.86 6.73 -12.88
CA LEU A 128 -7.33 8.02 -12.48
C LEU A 128 -6.15 8.35 -13.39
N SER A 129 -6.19 9.50 -14.07
CA SER A 129 -5.25 9.83 -15.15
C SER A 129 -4.63 11.21 -14.99
N VAL A 130 -3.34 11.32 -15.26
CA VAL A 130 -2.65 12.59 -15.53
C VAL A 130 -2.30 12.63 -17.00
N PRO A 131 -2.98 13.48 -17.79
CA PRO A 131 -2.67 13.62 -19.20
C PRO A 131 -1.35 14.36 -19.42
N THR A 132 -0.66 13.99 -20.50
CA THR A 132 0.54 14.66 -21.02
C THR A 132 0.34 15.05 -22.48
N GLU A 133 1.30 15.74 -23.09
CA GLU A 133 1.25 16.03 -24.52
C GLU A 133 1.50 14.76 -25.35
N GLY A 134 0.46 14.02 -25.63
CA GLY A 134 0.50 12.80 -26.47
C GLY A 134 0.37 11.48 -25.72
N GLY A 135 0.25 11.49 -24.38
CA GLY A 135 0.10 10.30 -23.58
C GLY A 135 -0.59 10.53 -22.25
N SER A 136 -0.52 9.56 -21.34
CA SER A 136 -1.02 9.68 -19.98
C SER A 136 -0.33 8.73 -19.02
N LEU A 137 -0.31 9.13 -17.74
CA LEU A 137 -0.05 8.24 -16.60
C LEU A 137 -1.40 7.87 -15.99
N ASP A 138 -1.75 6.59 -16.03
CA ASP A 138 -3.04 6.11 -15.55
C ASP A 138 -2.86 5.12 -14.41
N PHE A 139 -3.61 5.33 -13.32
CA PHE A 139 -3.78 4.37 -12.22
C PHE A 139 -5.18 3.78 -12.32
N CYS A 140 -5.25 2.47 -12.53
CA CYS A 140 -6.49 1.75 -12.74
C CYS A 140 -6.77 0.88 -11.51
N TYR A 141 -7.96 1.03 -10.94
CA TYR A 141 -8.42 0.22 -9.81
C TYR A 141 -9.69 -0.52 -10.20
N THR A 142 -9.73 -1.82 -9.89
CA THR A 142 -10.93 -2.64 -10.05
C THR A 142 -11.20 -3.41 -8.77
N LEU A 143 -12.41 -3.28 -8.24
CA LEU A 143 -12.90 -3.99 -7.05
C LEU A 143 -13.94 -5.02 -7.47
N PRO A 144 -13.58 -6.32 -7.62
CA PRO A 144 -14.53 -7.35 -7.99
C PRO A 144 -15.60 -7.58 -6.92
N ALA A 145 -16.78 -8.07 -7.33
CA ALA A 145 -17.83 -8.46 -6.40
C ALA A 145 -17.36 -9.58 -5.46
N ASN A 146 -17.80 -9.55 -4.20
CA ASN A 146 -17.47 -10.55 -3.17
C ASN A 146 -15.96 -10.82 -3.01
N SER A 147 -15.11 -9.80 -3.17
CA SER A 147 -13.65 -9.94 -3.08
C SER A 147 -13.05 -8.94 -2.11
N TYR A 148 -12.02 -9.37 -1.39
CA TYR A 148 -11.09 -8.51 -0.66
C TYR A 148 -9.85 -8.15 -1.49
N MET A 149 -9.75 -8.67 -2.74
CA MET A 149 -8.73 -8.28 -3.70
C MET A 149 -9.19 -7.06 -4.49
N VAL A 150 -8.26 -6.16 -4.75
CA VAL A 150 -8.39 -5.00 -5.64
C VAL A 150 -7.31 -5.12 -6.70
N ASP A 151 -7.68 -5.21 -7.97
CA ASP A 151 -6.72 -5.12 -9.05
C ASP A 151 -6.22 -3.68 -9.15
N PHE A 152 -4.92 -3.52 -9.32
CA PHE A 152 -4.22 -2.24 -9.39
C PHE A 152 -3.21 -2.27 -10.53
N ASP A 153 -3.48 -1.49 -11.58
CA ASP A 153 -2.58 -1.37 -12.72
C ASP A 153 -2.10 0.06 -12.87
N VAL A 154 -0.81 0.22 -13.23
CA VAL A 154 -0.23 1.50 -13.60
C VAL A 154 0.15 1.44 -15.08
N LYS A 155 -0.41 2.34 -15.88
CA LYS A 155 -0.17 2.39 -17.33
C LYS A 155 0.54 3.67 -17.72
N LEU A 156 1.61 3.50 -18.46
CA LEU A 156 2.43 4.57 -19.01
C LEU A 156 2.13 4.73 -20.53
N ASN A 157 0.96 5.28 -20.84
CA ASN A 157 0.49 5.36 -22.22
C ASN A 157 1.29 6.38 -23.03
N ASN A 158 2.00 5.93 -24.07
CA ASN A 158 2.82 6.75 -24.96
C ASN A 158 3.84 7.64 -24.24
N LEU A 159 4.42 7.17 -23.12
CA LEU A 159 5.41 7.90 -22.33
C LEU A 159 6.85 7.43 -22.56
N ASP A 160 7.11 6.55 -23.53
CA ASP A 160 8.45 6.01 -23.84
C ASP A 160 9.46 7.10 -24.23
N GLY A 161 9.00 8.21 -24.82
CA GLY A 161 9.82 9.39 -25.13
C GLY A 161 9.96 10.39 -23.98
N VAL A 162 9.24 10.20 -22.89
CA VAL A 162 9.16 11.11 -21.73
C VAL A 162 9.90 10.52 -20.54
N LEU A 163 9.62 9.27 -20.21
CA LEU A 163 10.15 8.59 -19.05
C LEU A 163 11.36 7.72 -19.38
N LYS A 164 12.35 7.75 -18.51
CA LYS A 164 13.45 6.79 -18.54
C LYS A 164 12.90 5.42 -18.14
N ASN A 165 12.89 4.49 -19.06
CA ASN A 165 12.45 3.12 -18.79
C ASN A 165 13.56 2.37 -18.05
N SER A 166 13.32 2.00 -16.80
CA SER A 166 14.21 1.17 -15.98
C SER A 166 13.75 -0.29 -15.89
N GLY A 167 12.66 -0.66 -16.55
CA GLY A 167 12.06 -1.99 -16.44
C GLY A 167 11.25 -2.20 -15.14
N ALA A 168 11.24 -1.21 -14.26
CA ALA A 168 10.50 -1.21 -13.01
C ALA A 168 10.12 0.22 -12.60
N LEU A 169 9.12 0.34 -11.75
CA LEU A 169 8.71 1.61 -11.12
C LEU A 169 9.09 1.61 -9.65
N ARG A 170 9.95 2.56 -9.26
CA ARG A 170 10.29 2.76 -7.85
C ARG A 170 9.04 3.20 -7.09
N THR A 171 8.73 2.48 -6.03
CA THR A 171 7.49 2.62 -5.27
C THR A 171 7.82 2.84 -3.80
N ASN A 172 7.12 3.78 -3.17
CA ASN A 172 7.09 3.96 -1.72
C ASN A 172 5.69 3.66 -1.22
N TRP A 173 5.59 2.86 -0.16
CA TRP A 173 4.34 2.57 0.53
C TRP A 173 4.55 2.70 2.03
N GLU A 174 3.77 3.59 2.66
CA GLU A 174 3.79 3.82 4.10
C GLU A 174 2.40 3.63 4.68
N MET A 175 2.33 3.07 5.88
CA MET A 175 1.06 2.87 6.58
C MET A 175 1.21 3.00 8.08
N SER A 176 0.29 3.73 8.71
CA SER A 176 0.14 3.81 10.15
C SER A 176 -0.89 2.78 10.61
N ILE A 177 -0.51 1.81 11.42
CA ILE A 177 -1.37 0.73 11.89
C ILE A 177 -2.20 1.21 13.07
N VAL A 178 -3.51 1.31 12.88
CA VAL A 178 -4.47 1.77 13.89
C VAL A 178 -4.87 0.61 14.78
N GLN A 179 -4.97 0.85 16.08
CA GLN A 179 -5.47 -0.12 17.04
C GLN A 179 -6.93 -0.51 16.75
N GLN A 180 -7.19 -1.78 16.52
CA GLN A 180 -8.51 -2.35 16.24
C GLN A 180 -9.07 -3.14 17.44
N GLU A 181 -8.18 -3.67 18.30
CA GLU A 181 -8.52 -4.53 19.42
C GLU A 181 -8.34 -3.82 20.78
N LYS A 182 -9.06 -4.31 21.80
CA LYS A 182 -8.99 -3.71 23.14
C LYS A 182 -7.61 -3.85 23.80
N GLY A 183 -6.91 -4.92 23.50
CA GLY A 183 -5.63 -5.28 24.10
C GLY A 183 -4.43 -4.75 23.32
N ARG A 184 -4.16 -3.42 23.38
CA ARG A 184 -3.10 -2.74 22.65
C ARG A 184 -1.74 -3.48 22.61
N THR A 185 -1.25 -3.89 23.78
CA THR A 185 0.04 -4.58 23.89
C THR A 185 0.03 -5.95 23.20
N PHE A 186 -1.09 -6.65 23.29
CA PHE A 186 -1.25 -7.96 22.67
C PHE A 186 -1.37 -7.82 21.14
N GLU A 187 -2.21 -6.90 20.68
CA GLU A 187 -2.39 -6.61 19.26
C GLU A 187 -1.06 -6.16 18.62
N GLY A 188 -0.32 -5.24 19.29
CA GLY A 188 0.95 -4.72 18.80
C GLY A 188 2.03 -5.79 18.63
N ARG A 189 1.97 -6.93 19.35
CA ARG A 189 2.87 -8.08 19.13
C ARG A 189 2.63 -8.80 17.82
N TYR A 190 1.38 -8.81 17.33
CA TYR A 190 1.01 -9.48 16.09
C TYR A 190 0.97 -8.54 14.89
N ALA A 191 1.15 -7.24 15.13
CA ALA A 191 1.29 -6.25 14.07
C ALA A 191 2.74 -6.26 13.57
N GLN A 192 2.98 -6.74 12.35
CA GLN A 192 4.31 -6.93 11.75
C GLN A 192 4.29 -6.68 10.25
N ILE A 193 5.44 -6.31 9.67
CA ILE A 193 5.65 -6.40 8.24
C ILE A 193 6.03 -7.84 7.93
N TYR A 194 5.27 -8.48 7.02
CA TYR A 194 5.61 -9.76 6.44
C TYR A 194 5.94 -9.56 4.97
N TYR A 195 6.87 -10.37 4.45
CA TYR A 195 7.17 -10.42 3.03
C TYR A 195 7.42 -11.86 2.60
N TYR A 196 7.12 -12.14 1.36
CA TYR A 196 7.18 -13.50 0.84
C TYR A 196 8.03 -13.56 -0.42
N SER A 197 9.12 -14.32 -0.34
CA SER A 197 9.97 -14.74 -1.44
C SER A 197 9.49 -16.09 -2.00
N ARG A 198 9.66 -16.30 -3.28
CA ARG A 198 9.36 -17.60 -3.89
C ARG A 198 10.36 -18.67 -3.49
N GLU A 199 11.62 -18.30 -3.34
CA GLU A 199 12.71 -19.23 -3.04
C GLU A 199 12.82 -19.50 -1.53
N GLU A 200 12.78 -18.46 -0.71
CA GLU A 200 13.02 -18.57 0.73
C GLU A 200 11.74 -18.67 1.58
N GLY A 201 10.59 -18.32 1.01
CA GLY A 201 9.30 -18.38 1.69
C GLY A 201 8.95 -17.10 2.44
N LEU A 202 8.27 -17.25 3.58
CA LEU A 202 7.82 -16.15 4.43
C LEU A 202 8.92 -15.70 5.38
N ASP A 203 9.11 -14.39 5.49
CA ASP A 203 9.93 -13.75 6.52
C ASP A 203 9.23 -12.50 7.06
N GLU A 204 9.69 -11.98 8.20
CA GLU A 204 9.07 -10.88 8.92
C GLU A 204 10.07 -9.99 9.64
N LEU A 205 9.67 -8.73 9.93
CA LEU A 205 10.41 -7.84 10.81
C LEU A 205 10.08 -8.10 12.28
N ASP A 206 10.98 -7.66 13.17
CA ASP A 206 10.84 -7.85 14.63
C ASP A 206 9.50 -7.33 15.16
N GLU A 207 8.87 -8.14 16.02
CA GLU A 207 7.53 -7.86 16.55
C GLU A 207 7.52 -6.82 17.68
N MET A 208 8.63 -6.63 18.38
CA MET A 208 8.69 -5.88 19.65
C MET A 208 9.50 -4.59 19.57
N SER A 209 10.35 -4.44 18.57
CA SER A 209 11.27 -3.32 18.44
C SER A 209 11.15 -2.61 17.08
N ASP A 210 11.74 -1.42 17.00
CA ASP A 210 11.97 -0.77 15.72
C ASP A 210 12.93 -1.64 14.92
N ASP A 211 12.60 -1.93 13.67
CA ASP A 211 13.39 -2.80 12.82
C ASP A 211 13.49 -2.29 11.39
N LYS A 212 14.57 -2.65 10.72
CA LYS A 212 14.82 -2.31 9.33
C LYS A 212 15.56 -3.46 8.65
N VAL A 213 15.10 -3.84 7.47
CA VAL A 213 15.76 -4.82 6.62
C VAL A 213 15.91 -4.29 5.20
N GLU A 214 17.09 -4.51 4.62
CA GLU A 214 17.33 -4.43 3.18
C GLU A 214 17.24 -5.87 2.67
N VAL A 215 16.18 -6.17 1.93
CA VAL A 215 15.93 -7.53 1.46
C VAL A 215 16.87 -7.83 0.30
N GLU A 216 17.77 -8.80 0.49
CA GLU A 216 18.77 -9.18 -0.51
C GLU A 216 18.16 -9.93 -1.68
N GLU A 217 17.07 -10.66 -1.43
CA GLU A 217 16.33 -11.42 -2.43
C GLU A 217 15.61 -10.48 -3.40
N ASN A 218 15.77 -10.73 -4.68
CA ASN A 218 15.10 -10.00 -5.74
C ASN A 218 13.99 -10.86 -6.37
N ASP A 219 13.20 -11.55 -5.54
CA ASP A 219 12.15 -12.47 -5.96
C ASP A 219 10.87 -12.37 -5.11
N LEU A 220 10.68 -11.25 -4.41
CA LEU A 220 9.51 -11.08 -3.57
C LEU A 220 8.22 -11.10 -4.40
N ARG A 221 7.24 -11.83 -3.91
CA ARG A 221 5.91 -11.92 -4.50
C ARG A 221 4.95 -10.89 -3.94
N TRP A 222 5.05 -10.63 -2.63
CA TRP A 222 4.21 -9.67 -1.94
C TRP A 222 4.86 -9.15 -0.65
N ILE A 223 4.38 -7.99 -0.24
CA ILE A 223 4.68 -7.33 1.03
C ILE A 223 3.35 -7.11 1.77
N ALA A 224 3.30 -7.47 3.04
CA ALA A 224 2.10 -7.36 3.87
C ALA A 224 2.35 -6.45 5.08
N PHE A 225 1.54 -5.43 5.22
CA PHE A 225 1.39 -4.65 6.43
C PHE A 225 0.26 -5.28 7.25
N LYS A 226 0.66 -6.09 8.19
CA LYS A 226 -0.23 -6.93 8.99
C LYS A 226 -0.51 -6.28 10.33
N ASP A 227 -1.77 -6.29 10.72
CA ASP A 227 -2.25 -6.19 12.08
C ASP A 227 -2.60 -7.59 12.63
N GLN A 228 -3.10 -7.71 13.82
CA GLN A 228 -3.40 -9.00 14.44
C GLN A 228 -4.34 -9.87 13.59
N TYR A 229 -5.48 -9.31 13.19
CA TYR A 229 -6.53 -10.05 12.46
C TYR A 229 -6.75 -9.61 11.04
N PHE A 230 -6.09 -8.56 10.60
CA PHE A 230 -6.27 -7.97 9.27
C PHE A 230 -4.95 -7.66 8.62
N SER A 231 -4.95 -7.61 7.31
CA SER A 231 -3.76 -7.25 6.55
C SER A 231 -4.10 -6.38 5.36
N SER A 232 -3.17 -5.47 5.05
CA SER A 232 -3.04 -4.80 3.76
C SER A 232 -1.85 -5.41 3.06
N ILE A 233 -2.06 -6.08 1.91
CA ILE A 233 -1.01 -6.79 1.19
C ILE A 233 -0.93 -6.23 -0.22
N LEU A 234 0.27 -5.88 -0.66
CA LEU A 234 0.55 -5.55 -2.06
C LEU A 234 1.23 -6.76 -2.71
N ILE A 235 0.64 -7.21 -3.80
CA ILE A 235 1.03 -8.42 -4.54
C ILE A 235 1.39 -7.98 -5.95
N ALA A 236 2.62 -8.22 -6.39
CA ALA A 236 3.04 -7.94 -7.76
C ALA A 236 2.70 -9.10 -8.69
N ASP A 237 2.41 -8.78 -9.94
CA ASP A 237 2.21 -9.80 -10.99
C ASP A 237 3.54 -10.36 -11.53
N GLY A 238 4.64 -9.76 -11.10
CA GLY A 238 6.03 -10.19 -11.32
C GLY A 238 6.78 -10.38 -10.02
N VAL A 239 8.04 -9.96 -10.01
CA VAL A 239 8.95 -10.03 -8.86
C VAL A 239 9.24 -8.63 -8.36
N ILE A 240 8.97 -8.37 -7.10
CA ILE A 240 9.38 -7.14 -6.41
C ILE A 240 10.87 -7.25 -6.10
N CYS A 241 11.62 -6.18 -6.39
CA CYS A 241 13.06 -6.11 -6.22
C CYS A 241 13.46 -4.87 -5.42
N SER A 242 14.76 -4.78 -5.08
CA SER A 242 15.36 -3.59 -4.45
C SER A 242 14.58 -3.11 -3.23
N THR A 243 14.25 -4.04 -2.32
CA THR A 243 13.28 -3.80 -1.26
C THR A 243 13.95 -3.39 0.05
N ASP A 244 13.53 -2.24 0.57
CA ASP A 244 13.83 -1.77 1.91
C ASP A 244 12.54 -1.74 2.74
N LEU A 245 12.53 -2.39 3.90
CA LEU A 245 11.40 -2.42 4.81
C LEU A 245 11.77 -1.81 6.15
N LYS A 246 10.87 -1.04 6.75
CA LYS A 246 11.04 -0.45 8.08
C LYS A 246 9.77 -0.56 8.90
N SER A 247 9.92 -0.96 10.15
CA SER A 247 8.88 -0.98 11.17
C SER A 247 9.30 -0.12 12.35
N LYS A 248 8.44 0.78 12.79
CA LYS A 248 8.66 1.60 13.97
C LYS A 248 7.50 1.43 14.93
N VAL A 249 7.80 1.09 16.18
CA VAL A 249 6.81 0.89 17.26
C VAL A 249 6.35 2.24 17.82
N GLU A 250 5.04 2.45 17.89
CA GLU A 250 4.49 3.60 18.61
C GLU A 250 4.51 3.33 20.12
N ARG A 251 5.23 4.15 20.84
CA ARG A 251 5.48 3.98 22.29
C ARG A 251 4.54 4.76 23.20
N SER A 252 3.72 5.65 22.61
CA SER A 252 2.74 6.40 23.38
C SER A 252 1.46 5.60 23.56
N ASP A 253 1.11 5.31 24.80
CA ASP A 253 -0.12 4.60 25.14
C ASP A 253 -1.39 5.38 24.79
N SER A 254 -1.29 6.69 24.59
CA SER A 254 -2.39 7.56 24.20
C SER A 254 -2.58 7.66 22.69
N SER A 255 -1.64 7.15 21.89
CA SER A 255 -1.74 7.12 20.42
C SER A 255 -2.79 6.13 19.95
N LYS A 256 -3.51 6.47 18.88
CA LYS A 256 -4.38 5.51 18.19
C LYS A 256 -3.59 4.50 17.36
N TYR A 257 -2.31 4.76 17.09
CA TYR A 257 -1.46 3.91 16.27
C TYR A 257 -0.68 2.91 17.12
N LEU A 258 -0.43 1.74 16.55
CA LEU A 258 0.42 0.69 17.11
C LEU A 258 1.83 0.76 16.54
N LYS A 259 1.92 0.94 15.22
CA LYS A 259 3.17 0.94 14.46
C LYS A 259 3.07 1.82 13.21
N TYR A 260 4.24 2.16 12.70
CA TYR A 260 4.41 2.84 11.41
C TYR A 260 5.26 1.94 10.52
N TYR A 261 4.74 1.63 9.34
CA TYR A 261 5.39 0.78 8.35
C TYR A 261 5.79 1.59 7.13
N GLU A 262 6.95 1.25 6.58
CA GLU A 262 7.47 1.83 5.34
C GLU A 262 8.06 0.70 4.49
N ALA A 263 7.74 0.68 3.22
CA ALA A 263 8.32 -0.19 2.22
C ALA A 263 8.72 0.63 0.99
N ASN A 264 9.98 0.54 0.61
CA ASN A 264 10.52 1.08 -0.63
C ASN A 264 10.95 -0.08 -1.51
N PHE A 265 10.42 -0.18 -2.72
CA PHE A 265 10.66 -1.32 -3.60
C PHE A 265 10.45 -0.97 -5.06
N ASP A 266 10.92 -1.84 -5.94
CA ASP A 266 10.74 -1.71 -7.37
C ASP A 266 9.64 -2.65 -7.85
N LEU A 267 8.54 -2.10 -8.38
CA LEU A 267 7.48 -2.87 -9.04
C LEU A 267 7.88 -3.17 -10.49
N PRO A 268 7.90 -4.46 -10.89
CA PRO A 268 8.34 -4.84 -12.21
C PRO A 268 7.36 -4.42 -13.29
N MET A 269 7.88 -3.86 -14.36
CA MET A 269 7.10 -3.63 -15.59
C MET A 269 7.02 -4.93 -16.39
N LYS A 270 5.88 -5.18 -17.02
CA LYS A 270 5.71 -6.30 -17.95
C LYS A 270 6.67 -6.14 -19.12
N GLN A 271 7.36 -7.21 -19.50
CA GLN A 271 8.30 -7.18 -20.61
C GLN A 271 7.58 -6.80 -21.92
N GLY A 272 8.05 -5.73 -22.56
CA GLY A 272 7.49 -5.22 -23.81
C GLY A 272 6.17 -4.46 -23.66
N ALA A 273 5.76 -4.15 -22.42
CA ALA A 273 4.62 -3.30 -22.13
C ALA A 273 5.03 -2.14 -21.22
N SER A 274 4.37 -1.01 -21.38
CA SER A 274 4.55 0.16 -20.53
C SER A 274 3.51 0.14 -19.40
N GLU A 275 3.44 -0.99 -18.68
CA GLU A 275 2.49 -1.18 -17.58
C GLU A 275 3.05 -2.04 -16.45
N VAL A 276 2.58 -1.76 -15.25
CA VAL A 276 2.75 -2.58 -14.05
C VAL A 276 1.39 -3.14 -13.66
N ASN A 277 1.32 -4.43 -13.37
CA ASN A 277 0.14 -5.07 -12.82
C ASN A 277 0.43 -5.52 -11.38
N ALA A 278 -0.44 -5.16 -10.48
CA ALA A 278 -0.38 -5.53 -9.08
C ALA A 278 -1.80 -5.73 -8.52
N ARG A 279 -1.88 -6.21 -7.30
CA ARG A 279 -3.13 -6.35 -6.58
C ARG A 279 -2.93 -5.95 -5.12
N TYR A 280 -3.95 -5.33 -4.55
CA TYR A 280 -4.05 -5.21 -3.10
C TYR A 280 -4.98 -6.28 -2.56
N PHE A 281 -4.64 -6.81 -1.41
CA PHE A 281 -5.58 -7.50 -0.53
C PHE A 281 -5.82 -6.61 0.70
N PHE A 282 -7.06 -6.29 0.98
CA PHE A 282 -7.47 -5.58 2.19
C PHE A 282 -8.52 -6.44 2.91
N GLY A 283 -8.13 -7.13 3.96
CA GLY A 283 -9.09 -8.07 4.54
C GLY A 283 -8.60 -8.83 5.77
N PRO A 284 -9.44 -9.77 6.24
CA PRO A 284 -9.17 -10.56 7.43
C PRO A 284 -8.09 -11.62 7.19
N ASN A 285 -7.25 -11.85 8.20
CA ASN A 285 -6.27 -12.94 8.24
C ASN A 285 -6.98 -14.30 8.48
N HIS A 286 -7.87 -14.64 7.58
CA HIS A 286 -8.68 -15.87 7.69
C HIS A 286 -8.06 -16.97 6.80
N TYR A 287 -7.52 -18.01 7.41
CA TYR A 287 -6.75 -19.06 6.74
C TYR A 287 -7.45 -19.66 5.49
N ARG A 288 -8.75 -20.01 5.60
CA ARG A 288 -9.49 -20.60 4.47
C ARG A 288 -9.68 -19.62 3.32
N LEU A 289 -9.98 -18.35 3.62
CA LEU A 289 -10.09 -17.29 2.64
C LEU A 289 -8.75 -17.09 1.91
N LEU A 290 -7.66 -16.90 2.67
CA LEU A 290 -6.34 -16.67 2.08
C LEU A 290 -5.84 -17.88 1.28
N LYS A 291 -6.19 -19.10 1.70
CA LYS A 291 -5.91 -20.32 0.95
C LYS A 291 -6.70 -20.42 -0.36
N SER A 292 -7.94 -19.93 -0.40
CA SER A 292 -8.80 -20.05 -1.59
C SER A 292 -8.25 -19.26 -2.79
N TYR A 293 -7.45 -18.23 -2.56
CA TYR A 293 -6.78 -17.50 -3.64
C TYR A 293 -5.74 -18.33 -4.40
N ASP A 294 -5.32 -19.48 -3.84
CA ASP A 294 -4.38 -20.41 -4.48
C ASP A 294 -5.06 -21.62 -5.15
N GLU A 295 -6.40 -21.79 -5.02
CA GLU A 295 -7.08 -23.02 -5.44
C GLU A 295 -6.94 -23.31 -6.94
N ASN A 296 -6.87 -22.26 -7.77
CA ASN A 296 -6.73 -22.38 -9.21
C ASN A 296 -5.31 -22.10 -9.70
N LEU A 297 -4.35 -21.93 -8.79
CA LEU A 297 -2.96 -21.63 -9.09
C LEU A 297 -2.07 -22.83 -8.81
N SER A 298 -1.01 -23.00 -9.59
CA SER A 298 -0.08 -24.11 -9.46
C SER A 298 1.38 -23.64 -9.46
N GLY A 299 2.26 -24.40 -8.81
CA GLY A 299 3.68 -24.10 -8.79
C GLY A 299 3.98 -22.69 -8.24
N ASP A 300 4.80 -21.97 -8.97
CA ASP A 300 5.29 -20.63 -8.61
C ASP A 300 4.24 -19.53 -8.73
N ASP A 301 3.09 -19.82 -9.35
CA ASP A 301 1.99 -18.85 -9.44
C ASP A 301 1.24 -18.68 -8.12
N LYS A 302 1.37 -19.65 -7.20
CA LYS A 302 0.71 -19.59 -5.89
C LYS A 302 1.15 -18.37 -5.10
N LEU A 303 0.16 -17.67 -4.55
CA LEU A 303 0.39 -16.49 -3.72
C LEU A 303 0.83 -16.85 -2.30
N ASN A 304 0.41 -18.03 -1.81
CA ASN A 304 0.70 -18.49 -0.44
C ASN A 304 0.29 -17.50 0.67
N LEU A 305 -0.71 -16.66 0.43
CA LEU A 305 -1.18 -15.64 1.39
C LEU A 305 -1.60 -16.24 2.74
N LYS A 306 -2.00 -17.53 2.77
CA LYS A 306 -2.32 -18.24 4.01
C LYS A 306 -1.18 -18.23 5.03
N GLN A 307 0.06 -18.00 4.62
CA GLN A 307 1.23 -17.93 5.51
C GLN A 307 1.22 -16.68 6.41
N VAL A 308 0.49 -15.62 6.04
CA VAL A 308 0.27 -14.45 6.90
C VAL A 308 -0.41 -14.84 8.22
N VAL A 309 -1.17 -15.96 8.22
CA VAL A 309 -1.79 -16.49 9.42
C VAL A 309 -0.77 -17.28 10.22
N SER A 310 -0.29 -16.73 11.34
CA SER A 310 0.65 -17.42 12.21
C SER A 310 0.02 -18.71 12.76
N LEU A 311 0.58 -19.86 12.37
CA LEU A 311 0.06 -21.20 12.70
C LEU A 311 0.00 -21.48 14.20
N GLY A 312 0.81 -20.80 15.03
CA GLY A 312 0.79 -20.96 16.48
C GLY A 312 -0.59 -20.68 17.09
N TRP A 313 -1.27 -19.63 16.67
CA TRP A 313 -2.61 -19.29 17.14
C TRP A 313 -3.68 -20.27 16.65
N PHE A 314 -3.57 -20.78 15.41
CA PHE A 314 -4.51 -21.73 14.83
C PHE A 314 -4.42 -23.09 15.54
N ILE A 315 -3.23 -23.57 15.85
CA ILE A 315 -3.02 -24.84 16.58
C ILE A 315 -3.60 -24.73 18.00
N PHE A 316 -3.37 -23.63 18.71
CA PHE A 316 -3.92 -23.43 20.04
C PHE A 316 -5.45 -23.35 20.06
N ARG A 317 -6.06 -22.72 19.07
CA ARG A 317 -7.52 -22.68 18.93
C ARG A 317 -8.10 -24.07 18.69
N TRP A 318 -7.45 -24.87 17.83
CA TRP A 318 -7.88 -26.21 17.50
C TRP A 318 -7.73 -27.18 18.72
N VAL A 319 -6.62 -27.08 19.41
CA VAL A 319 -6.37 -27.81 20.67
C VAL A 319 -7.39 -27.38 21.73
N ASN A 320 -7.67 -26.11 21.90
CA ASN A 320 -8.69 -25.66 22.85
C ASN A 320 -10.09 -26.17 22.52
N GLN A 321 -10.51 -26.12 21.25
CA GLN A 321 -11.87 -26.57 20.85
C GLN A 321 -12.03 -28.07 20.90
N LEU A 322 -11.00 -28.86 20.54
CA LEU A 322 -11.11 -30.32 20.45
C LEU A 322 -10.71 -31.06 21.73
N PHE A 323 -9.84 -30.47 22.54
CA PHE A 323 -9.31 -31.13 23.74
C PHE A 323 -9.63 -30.36 25.01
N THR A 324 -9.32 -29.06 25.07
CA THR A 324 -9.40 -28.32 26.33
C THR A 324 -10.83 -28.11 26.78
N ILE A 325 -11.75 -27.65 25.91
CA ILE A 325 -13.14 -27.41 26.25
C ILE A 325 -13.89 -28.70 26.59
N PRO A 326 -13.81 -29.80 25.79
CA PRO A 326 -14.42 -31.05 26.15
C PRO A 326 -13.88 -31.66 27.45
N LEU A 327 -12.55 -31.54 27.68
CA LEU A 327 -11.91 -32.04 28.90
C LEU A 327 -12.40 -31.28 30.14
N PHE A 328 -12.47 -29.95 30.08
CA PHE A 328 -12.99 -29.14 31.19
C PHE A 328 -14.48 -29.37 31.42
N ASN A 329 -15.26 -29.56 30.37
CA ASN A 329 -16.69 -29.95 30.54
C ASN A 329 -16.85 -31.33 31.17
N LEU A 330 -15.98 -32.29 30.82
CA LEU A 330 -15.98 -33.62 31.43
C LEU A 330 -15.56 -33.60 32.90
N LEU A 331 -14.61 -32.72 33.28
CA LEU A 331 -14.10 -32.59 34.66
C LEU A 331 -14.99 -31.66 35.49
N GLY A 332 -15.79 -30.80 34.91
CA GLY A 332 -16.71 -29.90 35.60
C GLY A 332 -18.01 -30.56 36.01
N ASP A 333 -18.29 -31.78 35.53
CA ASP A 333 -19.44 -32.62 35.93
C ASP A 333 -19.12 -33.55 37.12
N PHE A 334 -17.96 -33.42 37.73
CA PHE A 334 -17.53 -34.03 38.98
C PHE A 334 -17.33 -32.97 40.06
#